data_119459ab792e2618aef20a2d26363743
#
_entry.id   119459ab792e2618aef20a2d26363743
#
_cell.length_a   1.000
_cell.length_b   1.000
_cell.length_c   1.000
_cell.angle_alpha   90.00
_cell.angle_beta   90.00
_cell.angle_gamma   90.00
#
_symmetry.space_group_name_H-M   'P 1'
#
loop_
_entity.id
_entity.type
_entity.pdbx_description
1 polymer ?
#
loop_
_entity_poly.entity_id
_entity_poly.type
_entity_poly.pdbx_seq_one_letter_code
_entity_poly.pdbx_strand_id
1 'polypeptide(L)'
;MDNMKKIKFAKINYSDNAEDRVMPVEQKVSDFYKYGVYNDFPEFLIYLYNNSSIHNTCINAVVEGVVGEGLVCDEEHTSMLDTANKEESWNDILKKIALDYKLYGGYALEVIWSKDRTRVSEVYHIDFSWLRAKEKTKSGKIPGYYISDEWSEKYKYGIGGGIYNQYQSAGVNIELPYLPTFNPAKKVEEPKQIYVYCPYKPGQKYYPLPDYAGALRTIEVDIETDNFHSNNLRNGLTPSLAITTFLNADPDQRMEIERMLREQYSGTNNAGSLMYIDVDSPENAPKIEPINSNGTDEYYMNLNNMVQQKILTAHRITSPMMLGIKTEGQLGGRTEVIDAYLLFTNTVLRPYQQILTQCVEDMLSYQYPSATNFSVGIQQLNLFEDGSTKTDVVTGIDAEVGEDKALETEIQKTDTEQLLNP
;
A
#
# COMPACT_ATOMS: atom_id res chain seq x y z
N MET A 1 -8.78 -2.40 63.03
CA MET A 1 -8.00 -1.31 62.44
C MET A 1 -7.28 -1.87 61.23
N ASP A 2 -7.93 -1.70 60.17
CA ASP A 2 -7.51 -1.10 58.91
C ASP A 2 -6.41 -1.84 58.11
N ASN A 3 -6.87 -2.80 57.31
CA ASN A 3 -6.18 -3.17 56.09
C ASN A 3 -7.03 -2.72 54.90
N MET A 4 -7.13 -1.42 54.69
CA MET A 4 -7.52 -0.88 53.38
C MET A 4 -6.42 -1.26 52.35
N LYS A 5 -6.67 -2.31 51.59
CA LYS A 5 -5.86 -2.62 50.41
C LYS A 5 -5.95 -1.42 49.45
N LYS A 6 -4.88 -0.63 49.36
CA LYS A 6 -4.74 0.45 48.39
C LYS A 6 -4.87 -0.15 46.97
N ILE A 7 -5.97 0.13 46.32
CA ILE A 7 -6.14 -0.17 44.90
C ILE A 7 -5.12 0.71 44.17
N LYS A 8 -4.08 0.09 43.60
CA LYS A 8 -3.13 0.74 42.71
C LYS A 8 -3.72 0.70 41.33
N PHE A 9 -4.14 1.83 40.80
CA PHE A 9 -4.44 1.96 39.39
C PHE A 9 -3.10 1.90 38.64
N ALA A 10 -2.89 0.85 37.87
CA ALA A 10 -1.79 0.79 36.91
C ALA A 10 -2.31 1.39 35.59
N LYS A 11 -1.75 2.52 35.18
CA LYS A 11 -1.92 3.01 33.81
C LYS A 11 -1.08 2.08 32.92
N ILE A 12 -1.73 1.17 32.22
CA ILE A 12 -1.06 0.36 31.21
C ILE A 12 -0.86 1.25 30.01
N ASN A 13 0.32 1.83 29.90
CA ASN A 13 0.72 2.47 28.65
C ASN A 13 1.06 1.34 27.66
N TYR A 14 0.21 1.10 26.69
CA TYR A 14 0.58 0.37 25.49
C TYR A 14 1.50 1.27 24.65
N SER A 15 2.73 1.44 25.09
CA SER A 15 3.81 1.93 24.24
C SER A 15 4.45 0.74 23.53
N ASP A 16 3.72 0.11 22.64
CA ASP A 16 4.39 -0.59 21.57
C ASP A 16 4.95 0.48 20.64
N ASN A 17 6.23 0.40 20.34
CA ASN A 17 7.03 1.33 19.56
C ASN A 17 6.52 1.47 18.12
N ALA A 18 5.27 1.94 17.93
CA ALA A 18 4.71 2.28 16.62
C ALA A 18 5.54 3.39 15.94
N GLU A 19 6.24 4.21 16.74
CA GLU A 19 7.10 5.26 16.21
C GLU A 19 8.26 4.74 15.37
N ASP A 20 8.80 3.55 15.71
CA ASP A 20 9.98 2.98 15.03
C ASP A 20 9.64 2.38 13.65
N ARG A 21 8.36 2.18 13.30
CA ARG A 21 7.94 1.53 12.05
C ARG A 21 7.66 2.49 10.91
N VAL A 22 7.33 3.75 11.22
CA VAL A 22 6.93 4.74 10.21
C VAL A 22 8.09 5.15 9.29
N MET A 23 9.33 5.06 9.78
CA MET A 23 10.53 5.28 8.98
C MET A 23 11.38 4.01 8.99
N PRO A 24 11.63 3.38 7.84
CA PRO A 24 12.44 2.18 7.79
C PRO A 24 13.89 2.49 8.15
N VAL A 25 14.34 1.94 9.26
CA VAL A 25 15.74 2.00 9.65
C VAL A 25 16.52 0.95 8.87
N GLU A 26 17.57 1.39 8.17
CA GLU A 26 18.45 0.51 7.41
C GLU A 26 19.65 0.12 8.29
N GLN A 27 19.61 -1.06 8.90
CA GLN A 27 20.67 -1.57 9.76
C GLN A 27 21.40 -2.74 9.11
N LYS A 28 22.73 -2.69 9.11
CA LYS A 28 23.55 -3.80 8.61
C LYS A 28 23.49 -5.02 9.55
N VAL A 29 23.21 -6.17 8.96
CA VAL A 29 23.27 -7.48 9.64
C VAL A 29 24.00 -8.45 8.74
N SER A 30 25.19 -8.91 9.17
CA SER A 30 26.04 -9.75 8.35
C SER A 30 26.35 -9.11 6.99
N ASP A 31 25.92 -9.71 5.88
CA ASP A 31 26.21 -9.28 4.52
C ASP A 31 25.13 -8.41 3.88
N PHE A 32 23.99 -8.21 4.54
CA PHE A 32 22.87 -7.44 4.00
C PHE A 32 22.40 -6.36 4.96
N TYR A 33 21.55 -5.47 4.47
CA TYR A 33 20.88 -4.43 5.26
C TYR A 33 19.42 -4.83 5.52
N LYS A 34 18.98 -4.67 6.78
CA LYS A 34 17.57 -4.82 7.13
C LYS A 34 16.72 -3.74 6.47
N TYR A 35 15.51 -4.09 6.14
CA TYR A 35 14.49 -3.15 5.69
C TYR A 35 13.48 -2.92 6.83
N GLY A 36 13.72 -1.87 7.61
CA GLY A 36 13.00 -1.59 8.84
C GLY A 36 13.67 -2.19 10.08
N VAL A 37 13.20 -1.77 11.26
CA VAL A 37 13.77 -2.14 12.58
C VAL A 37 13.74 -3.66 12.79
N TYR A 38 12.64 -4.29 12.41
CA TYR A 38 12.43 -5.74 12.56
C TYR A 38 12.58 -6.49 11.24
N ASN A 39 13.19 -5.84 10.25
CA ASN A 39 13.33 -6.39 8.89
C ASN A 39 11.99 -6.78 8.24
N ASP A 40 10.92 -6.08 8.60
CA ASP A 40 9.52 -6.35 8.27
C ASP A 40 8.77 -5.14 7.67
N PHE A 41 9.49 -4.13 7.18
CA PHE A 41 8.83 -2.93 6.66
C PHE A 41 7.97 -3.21 5.40
N PRO A 42 8.40 -4.03 4.41
CA PRO A 42 7.53 -4.40 3.29
C PRO A 42 6.28 -5.17 3.75
N GLU A 43 6.43 -6.09 4.70
CA GLU A 43 5.33 -6.87 5.27
C GLU A 43 4.35 -5.94 6.02
N PHE A 44 4.87 -4.90 6.67
CA PHE A 44 4.05 -3.86 7.26
C PHE A 44 3.24 -3.09 6.20
N LEU A 45 3.83 -2.74 5.06
CA LEU A 45 3.10 -2.09 3.95
C LEU A 45 2.02 -3.01 3.38
N ILE A 46 2.31 -4.31 3.23
CA ILE A 46 1.32 -5.33 2.82
C ILE A 46 0.17 -5.41 3.84
N TYR A 47 0.50 -5.38 5.13
CA TYR A 47 -0.51 -5.37 6.19
C TYR A 47 -1.44 -4.16 6.07
N LEU A 48 -0.90 -2.96 5.88
CA LEU A 48 -1.69 -1.75 5.69
C LEU A 48 -2.59 -1.84 4.45
N TYR A 49 -2.04 -2.31 3.33
CA TYR A 49 -2.76 -2.50 2.08
C TYR A 49 -3.94 -3.47 2.22
N ASN A 50 -3.76 -4.57 2.95
CA ASN A 50 -4.80 -5.58 3.10
C ASN A 50 -5.87 -5.24 4.14
N ASN A 51 -5.61 -4.31 5.07
CA ASN A 51 -6.49 -4.06 6.21
C ASN A 51 -7.17 -2.68 6.20
N SER A 52 -6.66 -1.68 5.46
CA SER A 52 -7.33 -0.40 5.28
C SER A 52 -8.06 -0.37 3.94
N SER A 53 -9.39 -0.28 3.98
CA SER A 53 -10.24 -0.29 2.78
C SER A 53 -9.98 0.90 1.86
N ILE A 54 -9.83 2.09 2.43
CA ILE A 54 -9.58 3.31 1.66
C ILE A 54 -8.18 3.33 1.05
N HIS A 55 -7.17 2.89 1.80
CA HIS A 55 -5.80 2.79 1.33
C HIS A 55 -5.67 1.78 0.18
N ASN A 56 -6.28 0.60 0.33
CA ASN A 56 -6.35 -0.42 -0.72
C ASN A 56 -6.97 0.14 -2.00
N THR A 57 -8.15 0.77 -1.88
CA THR A 57 -8.85 1.37 -3.02
C THR A 57 -8.00 2.43 -3.72
N CYS A 58 -7.30 3.29 -2.97
CA CYS A 58 -6.42 4.31 -3.53
C CYS A 58 -5.24 3.70 -4.31
N ILE A 59 -4.60 2.67 -3.76
CA ILE A 59 -3.50 1.97 -4.45
C ILE A 59 -4.00 1.35 -5.74
N ASN A 60 -5.10 0.58 -5.69
CA ASN A 60 -5.63 -0.10 -6.86
C ASN A 60 -6.07 0.88 -7.95
N ALA A 61 -6.75 1.97 -7.58
CA ALA A 61 -7.15 2.99 -8.54
C ALA A 61 -5.96 3.66 -9.26
N VAL A 62 -4.85 3.91 -8.53
CA VAL A 62 -3.62 4.42 -9.15
C VAL A 62 -3.02 3.37 -10.08
N VAL A 63 -2.93 2.10 -9.64
CA VAL A 63 -2.35 1.01 -10.45
C VAL A 63 -3.17 0.77 -11.72
N GLU A 64 -4.50 0.70 -11.61
CA GLU A 64 -5.40 0.56 -12.76
C GLU A 64 -5.25 1.71 -13.76
N GLY A 65 -5.19 2.95 -13.26
CA GLY A 65 -4.95 4.12 -14.10
C GLY A 65 -3.55 4.14 -14.74
N VAL A 66 -2.53 3.65 -14.04
CA VAL A 66 -1.16 3.54 -14.57
C VAL A 66 -1.07 2.48 -15.65
N VAL A 67 -1.68 1.32 -15.43
CA VAL A 67 -1.71 0.20 -16.41
C VAL A 67 -2.54 0.55 -17.64
N GLY A 68 -3.62 1.32 -17.45
CA GLY A 68 -4.53 1.69 -18.54
C GLY A 68 -5.10 0.48 -19.27
N GLU A 69 -5.22 0.57 -20.59
CA GLU A 69 -5.61 -0.55 -21.46
C GLU A 69 -4.44 -1.49 -21.81
N GLY A 70 -3.24 -1.17 -21.31
CA GLY A 70 -2.02 -1.96 -21.51
C GLY A 70 -0.96 -1.27 -22.33
N LEU A 71 0.12 -1.99 -22.59
CA LEU A 71 1.26 -1.54 -23.38
C LEU A 71 0.90 -1.51 -24.86
N VAL A 72 1.39 -0.50 -25.54
CA VAL A 72 1.33 -0.36 -27.00
C VAL A 72 2.73 -0.07 -27.53
N CYS A 73 2.97 -0.54 -28.75
CA CYS A 73 4.18 -0.31 -29.49
C CYS A 73 3.82 -0.08 -30.97
N ASP A 74 4.77 0.34 -31.77
CA ASP A 74 4.59 0.45 -33.22
C ASP A 74 4.10 -0.88 -33.82
N GLU A 75 3.29 -0.82 -34.89
CA GLU A 75 2.66 -2.01 -35.49
C GLU A 75 3.66 -3.13 -35.82
N GLU A 76 4.87 -2.79 -36.27
CA GLU A 76 5.93 -3.74 -36.60
C GLU A 76 6.51 -4.47 -35.37
N HIS A 77 6.39 -3.87 -34.17
CA HIS A 77 7.02 -4.35 -32.95
C HIS A 77 6.03 -4.84 -31.88
N THR A 78 4.71 -4.77 -32.15
CA THR A 78 3.67 -5.14 -31.20
C THR A 78 3.84 -6.57 -30.65
N SER A 79 4.28 -7.51 -31.48
CA SER A 79 4.52 -8.90 -31.06
C SER A 79 5.62 -9.09 -30.01
N MET A 80 6.48 -8.07 -29.83
CA MET A 80 7.51 -8.11 -28.76
C MET A 80 6.90 -8.02 -27.36
N LEU A 81 5.70 -7.45 -27.25
CA LEU A 81 4.99 -7.29 -25.98
C LEU A 81 4.31 -8.60 -25.51
N ASP A 82 4.12 -9.57 -26.42
CA ASP A 82 3.40 -10.81 -26.13
C ASP A 82 4.16 -11.76 -25.21
N THR A 83 5.50 -11.62 -25.13
CA THR A 83 6.34 -12.58 -24.43
C THR A 83 7.44 -11.88 -23.61
N ALA A 84 7.26 -11.80 -22.30
CA ALA A 84 8.31 -11.43 -21.36
C ALA A 84 9.12 -12.67 -20.92
N ASN A 85 8.42 -13.77 -20.69
CA ASN A 85 8.97 -15.07 -20.33
C ASN A 85 8.07 -16.20 -20.87
N LYS A 86 8.28 -17.45 -20.45
CA LYS A 86 7.53 -18.62 -20.94
C LYS A 86 6.04 -18.62 -20.57
N GLU A 87 5.67 -17.88 -19.55
CA GLU A 87 4.35 -17.94 -18.91
C GLU A 87 3.59 -16.62 -19.02
N GLU A 88 4.31 -15.49 -19.18
CA GLU A 88 3.75 -14.16 -19.01
C GLU A 88 4.09 -13.22 -20.18
N SER A 89 3.14 -12.36 -20.49
CA SER A 89 3.32 -11.22 -21.39
C SER A 89 3.94 -10.02 -20.65
N TRP A 90 4.41 -9.02 -21.42
CA TRP A 90 4.85 -7.77 -20.82
C TRP A 90 3.73 -6.99 -20.15
N ASN A 91 2.47 -7.18 -20.56
CA ASN A 91 1.32 -6.62 -19.88
C ASN A 91 1.10 -7.23 -18.50
N ASP A 92 1.38 -8.53 -18.31
CA ASP A 92 1.29 -9.17 -17.01
C ASP A 92 2.41 -8.68 -16.07
N ILE A 93 3.63 -8.53 -16.60
CA ILE A 93 4.74 -7.94 -15.85
C ILE A 93 4.44 -6.49 -15.49
N LEU A 94 3.88 -5.68 -16.41
CA LEU A 94 3.51 -4.28 -16.15
C LEU A 94 2.58 -4.15 -14.94
N LYS A 95 1.54 -4.97 -14.85
CA LYS A 95 0.60 -4.96 -13.72
C LYS A 95 1.32 -5.19 -12.39
N LYS A 96 2.24 -6.15 -12.36
CA LYS A 96 3.00 -6.50 -11.15
C LYS A 96 3.96 -5.39 -10.74
N ILE A 97 4.75 -4.87 -11.67
CA ILE A 97 5.70 -3.78 -11.36
C ILE A 97 5.00 -2.46 -11.04
N ALA A 98 3.82 -2.22 -11.60
CA ALA A 98 3.00 -1.05 -11.25
C ALA A 98 2.50 -1.13 -9.81
N LEU A 99 2.03 -2.31 -9.39
CA LEU A 99 1.61 -2.54 -8.00
C LEU A 99 2.78 -2.39 -7.03
N ASP A 100 3.90 -3.04 -7.30
CA ASP A 100 5.10 -2.95 -6.45
C ASP A 100 5.60 -1.52 -6.35
N TYR A 101 5.65 -0.80 -7.47
CA TYR A 101 6.10 0.57 -7.48
C TYR A 101 5.19 1.48 -6.65
N LYS A 102 3.87 1.29 -6.71
CA LYS A 102 2.93 2.06 -5.89
C LYS A 102 2.98 1.64 -4.41
N LEU A 103 3.08 0.34 -4.13
CA LEU A 103 3.03 -0.21 -2.78
C LEU A 103 4.34 0.02 -2.00
N TYR A 104 5.48 -0.28 -2.61
CA TYR A 104 6.80 -0.21 -1.95
C TYR A 104 7.61 1.04 -2.33
N GLY A 105 7.26 1.69 -3.44
CA GLY A 105 8.03 2.79 -4.03
C GLY A 105 9.19 2.34 -4.93
N GLY A 106 9.24 1.05 -5.25
CA GLY A 106 10.23 0.44 -6.14
C GLY A 106 9.75 -0.92 -6.63
N TYR A 107 10.44 -1.50 -7.62
CA TYR A 107 10.11 -2.82 -8.16
C TYR A 107 11.37 -3.56 -8.61
N ALA A 108 11.24 -4.85 -8.85
CA ALA A 108 12.35 -5.69 -9.24
C ALA A 108 12.00 -6.72 -10.32
N LEU A 109 12.97 -7.01 -11.18
CA LEU A 109 12.87 -7.99 -12.25
C LEU A 109 14.09 -8.92 -12.23
N GLU A 110 13.88 -10.23 -12.30
CA GLU A 110 14.92 -11.20 -12.62
C GLU A 110 15.12 -11.22 -14.14
N VAL A 111 16.35 -11.01 -14.57
CA VAL A 111 16.75 -10.98 -15.97
C VAL A 111 17.63 -12.17 -16.27
N ILE A 112 17.19 -13.03 -17.19
CA ILE A 112 17.90 -14.26 -17.57
C ILE A 112 18.45 -14.11 -18.99
N TRP A 113 19.78 -14.17 -19.13
CA TRP A 113 20.44 -14.13 -20.41
C TRP A 113 20.33 -15.45 -21.17
N SER A 114 20.23 -15.39 -22.49
CA SER A 114 20.26 -16.55 -23.38
C SER A 114 21.56 -17.37 -23.20
N LYS A 115 21.54 -18.63 -23.62
CA LYS A 115 22.71 -19.52 -23.47
C LYS A 115 23.97 -18.99 -24.19
N ASP A 116 23.81 -18.33 -25.31
CA ASP A 116 24.87 -17.68 -26.09
C ASP A 116 25.26 -16.28 -25.60
N ARG A 117 24.56 -15.75 -24.57
CA ARG A 117 24.78 -14.43 -23.98
C ARG A 117 24.61 -13.26 -24.97
N THR A 118 23.92 -13.46 -26.07
CA THR A 118 23.70 -12.41 -27.06
C THR A 118 22.54 -11.50 -26.69
N ARG A 119 21.50 -12.06 -26.07
CA ARG A 119 20.27 -11.36 -25.71
C ARG A 119 19.72 -11.82 -24.35
N VAL A 120 18.81 -11.03 -23.81
CA VAL A 120 17.95 -11.46 -22.69
C VAL A 120 16.95 -12.49 -23.23
N SER A 121 16.81 -13.62 -22.54
CA SER A 121 15.89 -14.70 -22.91
C SER A 121 14.54 -14.56 -22.22
N GLU A 122 14.57 -14.26 -20.94
CA GLU A 122 13.37 -14.24 -20.09
C GLU A 122 13.52 -13.14 -19.04
N VAL A 123 12.39 -12.51 -18.71
CA VAL A 123 12.27 -11.52 -17.63
C VAL A 123 11.11 -11.93 -16.74
N TYR A 124 11.36 -12.06 -15.44
CA TYR A 124 10.37 -12.41 -14.44
C TYR A 124 10.24 -11.29 -13.41
N HIS A 125 9.05 -11.06 -12.92
CA HIS A 125 8.82 -10.23 -11.75
C HIS A 125 9.29 -10.93 -10.48
N ILE A 126 9.92 -10.20 -9.58
CA ILE A 126 10.22 -10.63 -8.20
C ILE A 126 9.51 -9.68 -7.25
N ASP A 127 8.73 -10.21 -6.31
CA ASP A 127 8.11 -9.43 -5.26
C ASP A 127 9.17 -8.64 -4.49
N PHE A 128 9.00 -7.34 -4.43
CA PHE A 128 9.98 -6.45 -3.80
C PHE A 128 10.17 -6.75 -2.30
N SER A 129 9.16 -7.28 -1.63
CA SER A 129 9.22 -7.68 -0.22
C SER A 129 10.28 -8.75 0.05
N TRP A 130 10.58 -9.59 -0.94
CA TRP A 130 11.54 -10.69 -0.83
C TRP A 130 13.00 -10.26 -0.88
N LEU A 131 13.27 -9.00 -1.16
CA LEU A 131 14.63 -8.52 -1.42
C LEU A 131 15.28 -7.92 -0.19
N ARG A 132 16.56 -8.26 0.03
CA ARG A 132 17.43 -7.54 0.97
C ARG A 132 18.75 -7.22 0.29
N ALA A 133 19.10 -5.93 0.36
CA ALA A 133 20.25 -5.38 -0.34
C ALA A 133 21.56 -5.79 0.32
N LYS A 134 22.52 -6.25 -0.47
CA LYS A 134 23.90 -6.43 -0.03
C LYS A 134 24.56 -5.08 0.20
N GLU A 135 25.59 -5.05 1.06
CA GLU A 135 26.37 -3.85 1.34
C GLU A 135 26.90 -3.19 0.05
N LYS A 136 26.77 -1.88 -0.03
CA LYS A 136 27.31 -1.11 -1.14
C LYS A 136 28.82 -1.28 -1.29
N THR A 137 29.26 -1.38 -2.51
CA THR A 137 30.69 -1.36 -2.84
C THR A 137 31.32 -0.02 -2.52
N LYS A 138 32.63 0.07 -2.54
CA LYS A 138 33.37 1.35 -2.38
C LYS A 138 32.97 2.41 -3.41
N SER A 139 32.42 1.99 -4.56
CA SER A 139 31.88 2.89 -5.58
C SER A 139 30.44 3.36 -5.33
N GLY A 140 29.83 2.96 -4.20
CA GLY A 140 28.48 3.35 -3.82
C GLY A 140 27.36 2.53 -4.49
N LYS A 141 27.69 1.52 -5.30
CA LYS A 141 26.70 0.65 -5.98
C LYS A 141 26.37 -0.58 -5.13
N ILE A 142 25.10 -0.98 -5.12
CA ILE A 142 24.64 -2.24 -4.53
C ILE A 142 25.05 -3.38 -5.47
N PRO A 143 25.86 -4.35 -5.02
CA PRO A 143 26.36 -5.41 -5.89
C PRO A 143 25.31 -6.48 -6.23
N GLY A 144 24.25 -6.60 -5.44
CA GLY A 144 23.18 -7.56 -5.63
C GLY A 144 22.27 -7.66 -4.41
N TYR A 145 21.32 -8.58 -4.49
CA TYR A 145 20.27 -8.75 -3.50
C TYR A 145 20.15 -10.22 -3.09
N TYR A 146 19.90 -10.43 -1.81
CA TYR A 146 19.48 -11.71 -1.27
C TYR A 146 17.96 -11.82 -1.37
N ILE A 147 17.47 -13.02 -1.63
CA ILE A 147 16.06 -13.31 -1.87
C ILE A 147 15.55 -14.31 -0.84
N SER A 148 14.48 -13.98 -0.16
CA SER A 148 13.71 -14.86 0.70
C SER A 148 12.29 -14.34 0.84
N ASP A 149 11.34 -15.22 1.03
CA ASP A 149 9.94 -14.90 1.36
C ASP A 149 9.71 -14.76 2.88
N GLU A 150 10.72 -15.04 3.71
CA GLU A 150 10.61 -15.06 5.17
C GLU A 150 11.71 -14.23 5.85
N TRP A 151 11.54 -12.90 5.82
CA TRP A 151 12.49 -11.97 6.43
C TRP A 151 12.13 -11.49 7.83
N SER A 152 10.83 -11.50 8.19
CA SER A 152 10.34 -10.89 9.43
C SER A 152 10.95 -11.54 10.68
N GLU A 153 11.43 -10.72 11.59
CA GLU A 153 11.95 -11.13 12.89
C GLU A 153 10.85 -11.22 13.97
N LYS A 154 9.63 -10.75 13.66
CA LYS A 154 8.49 -10.72 14.61
C LYS A 154 7.21 -11.32 14.03
N TYR A 155 6.53 -12.06 14.88
CA TYR A 155 5.24 -12.73 14.66
C TYR A 155 4.02 -11.80 14.62
N LYS A 156 4.17 -10.48 14.52
CA LYS A 156 3.10 -9.54 14.85
C LYS A 156 1.93 -9.52 13.87
N TYR A 157 2.12 -9.94 12.63
CA TYR A 157 1.08 -9.92 11.59
C TYR A 157 0.68 -11.31 11.08
N GLY A 158 0.97 -12.36 11.84
CA GLY A 158 0.67 -13.73 11.42
C GLY A 158 1.62 -14.31 10.37
N ILE A 159 2.62 -13.54 9.97
CA ILE A 159 3.71 -13.99 9.10
C ILE A 159 4.80 -14.53 10.02
N GLY A 160 5.15 -15.80 9.86
CA GLY A 160 6.06 -16.51 10.75
C GLY A 160 7.40 -15.82 10.93
N GLY A 161 7.95 -15.86 12.15
CA GLY A 161 9.30 -15.37 12.41
C GLY A 161 10.28 -16.07 11.48
N GLY A 162 11.02 -15.28 10.70
CA GLY A 162 11.77 -15.75 9.54
C GLY A 162 12.65 -16.97 9.82
N ILE A 163 12.60 -17.93 8.92
CA ILE A 163 13.45 -19.12 8.89
C ILE A 163 14.92 -18.73 9.12
N TYR A 164 15.37 -17.61 8.58
CA TYR A 164 16.72 -17.09 8.74
C TYR A 164 17.14 -16.94 10.21
N ASN A 165 16.29 -16.40 11.07
CA ASN A 165 16.60 -16.22 12.49
C ASN A 165 16.54 -17.52 13.29
N GLN A 166 15.62 -18.43 12.94
CA GLN A 166 15.56 -19.75 13.56
C GLN A 166 16.82 -20.57 13.26
N TYR A 167 17.32 -20.52 12.03
CA TYR A 167 18.51 -21.25 11.61
C TYR A 167 19.81 -20.60 12.09
N GLN A 168 19.90 -19.26 12.13
CA GLN A 168 21.04 -18.57 12.76
C GLN A 168 21.14 -18.90 14.26
N SER A 169 20.01 -18.90 14.96
CA SER A 169 19.97 -19.28 16.39
C SER A 169 20.33 -20.76 16.61
N ALA A 170 20.09 -21.60 15.61
CA ALA A 170 20.47 -23.02 15.63
C ALA A 170 21.90 -23.28 15.11
N GLY A 171 22.65 -22.25 14.71
CA GLY A 171 24.00 -22.39 14.16
C GLY A 171 24.03 -22.99 12.75
N VAL A 172 22.92 -23.00 12.03
CA VAL A 172 22.83 -23.51 10.66
C VAL A 172 23.06 -22.35 9.69
N ASN A 173 24.13 -22.41 8.91
CA ASN A 173 24.36 -21.48 7.80
C ASN A 173 23.44 -21.86 6.65
N ILE A 174 22.42 -21.03 6.39
CA ILE A 174 21.64 -21.11 5.15
C ILE A 174 22.30 -20.21 4.13
N GLU A 175 22.59 -20.78 2.98
CA GLU A 175 23.00 -20.02 1.82
C GLU A 175 21.75 -19.44 1.15
N LEU A 176 21.48 -18.16 1.43
CA LEU A 176 20.35 -17.46 0.81
C LEU A 176 20.59 -17.30 -0.70
N PRO A 177 19.55 -17.52 -1.54
CA PRO A 177 19.62 -17.19 -2.95
C PRO A 177 20.07 -15.74 -3.14
N TYR A 178 21.04 -15.54 -4.04
CA TYR A 178 21.62 -14.24 -4.33
C TYR A 178 21.62 -13.97 -5.82
N LEU A 179 21.14 -12.80 -6.21
CA LEU A 179 21.22 -12.33 -7.58
C LEU A 179 22.09 -11.06 -7.66
N PRO A 180 23.09 -11.04 -8.54
CA PRO A 180 23.89 -9.85 -8.80
C PRO A 180 23.03 -8.80 -9.51
N THR A 181 23.32 -7.52 -9.24
CA THR A 181 22.62 -6.39 -9.88
C THR A 181 22.86 -6.41 -11.38
N PHE A 182 21.81 -6.10 -12.14
CA PHE A 182 21.81 -6.08 -13.59
C PHE A 182 23.01 -5.28 -14.16
N ASN A 183 23.83 -5.96 -14.93
CA ASN A 183 24.97 -5.39 -15.63
C ASN A 183 25.24 -6.15 -16.92
N PRO A 184 24.84 -5.61 -18.08
CA PRO A 184 25.05 -6.27 -19.37
C PRO A 184 26.51 -6.62 -19.68
N ALA A 185 27.49 -5.88 -19.12
CA ALA A 185 28.91 -6.17 -19.31
C ALA A 185 29.35 -7.48 -18.66
N LYS A 186 28.62 -7.95 -17.63
CA LYS A 186 28.93 -9.19 -16.87
C LYS A 186 28.04 -10.38 -17.26
N LYS A 187 27.28 -10.29 -18.32
CA LYS A 187 26.30 -11.29 -18.77
C LYS A 187 26.88 -12.70 -18.99
N VAL A 188 28.19 -12.81 -19.23
CA VAL A 188 28.88 -14.09 -19.42
C VAL A 188 29.10 -14.81 -18.09
N GLU A 189 29.56 -14.07 -17.08
CA GLU A 189 29.89 -14.59 -15.75
C GLU A 189 28.62 -14.78 -14.89
N GLU A 190 27.68 -13.84 -15.03
CA GLU A 190 26.46 -13.73 -14.24
C GLU A 190 25.23 -13.84 -15.17
N PRO A 191 24.81 -15.06 -15.54
CA PRO A 191 23.72 -15.26 -16.51
C PRO A 191 22.34 -14.93 -15.99
N LYS A 192 22.16 -14.89 -14.69
CA LYS A 192 20.96 -14.46 -13.98
C LYS A 192 21.30 -13.25 -13.16
N GLN A 193 20.56 -12.18 -13.36
CA GLN A 193 20.80 -10.89 -12.73
C GLN A 193 19.47 -10.31 -12.25
N ILE A 194 19.52 -9.36 -11.33
CA ILE A 194 18.34 -8.64 -10.86
C ILE A 194 18.41 -7.17 -11.27
N TYR A 195 17.39 -6.70 -11.95
CA TYR A 195 17.15 -5.28 -12.17
C TYR A 195 16.28 -4.76 -11.05
N VAL A 196 16.73 -3.72 -10.35
CA VAL A 196 15.97 -3.12 -9.23
C VAL A 196 15.83 -1.62 -9.49
N TYR A 197 14.61 -1.14 -9.56
CA TYR A 197 14.30 0.27 -9.58
C TYR A 197 14.07 0.76 -8.16
N CYS A 198 14.94 1.65 -7.70
CA CYS A 198 14.89 2.26 -6.39
C CYS A 198 15.16 3.76 -6.53
N PRO A 199 14.11 4.61 -6.60
CA PRO A 199 14.28 6.05 -6.76
C PRO A 199 14.87 6.68 -5.51
N TYR A 200 15.57 7.81 -5.71
CA TYR A 200 16.12 8.57 -4.60
C TYR A 200 15.02 9.07 -3.66
N LYS A 201 15.20 8.80 -2.37
CA LYS A 201 14.41 9.40 -1.29
C LYS A 201 15.36 9.92 -0.20
N PRO A 202 15.18 11.14 0.30
CA PRO A 202 16.00 11.68 1.38
C PRO A 202 16.00 10.76 2.60
N GLY A 203 17.19 10.47 3.13
CA GLY A 203 17.37 9.61 4.31
C GLY A 203 17.45 8.12 4.01
N GLN A 204 17.04 7.64 2.84
CA GLN A 204 17.12 6.24 2.44
C GLN A 204 18.38 5.98 1.59
N LYS A 205 19.05 4.85 1.81
CA LYS A 205 20.29 4.49 1.12
C LYS A 205 20.19 3.21 0.30
N TYR A 206 19.43 2.24 0.77
CA TYR A 206 19.35 0.89 0.21
C TYR A 206 17.98 0.56 -0.35
N TYR A 207 16.92 1.12 0.25
CA TYR A 207 15.55 0.75 -0.06
C TYR A 207 14.71 1.95 -0.49
N PRO A 208 13.68 1.72 -1.31
CA PRO A 208 12.74 2.77 -1.66
C PRO A 208 11.81 3.09 -0.48
N LEU A 209 11.07 4.17 -0.62
CA LEU A 209 10.00 4.57 0.27
C LEU A 209 8.81 4.99 -0.59
N PRO A 210 7.60 4.48 -0.36
CA PRO A 210 6.44 4.84 -1.16
C PRO A 210 6.11 6.33 -1.05
N ASP A 211 5.40 6.85 -2.03
CA ASP A 211 5.05 8.27 -2.09
C ASP A 211 4.08 8.68 -0.97
N TYR A 212 3.25 7.76 -0.49
CA TYR A 212 2.30 7.94 0.62
C TYR A 212 2.91 7.73 2.02
N ALA A 213 4.22 7.54 2.13
CA ALA A 213 4.87 7.21 3.41
C ALA A 213 4.55 8.19 4.55
N GLY A 214 4.27 9.46 4.24
CA GLY A 214 3.84 10.46 5.23
C GLY A 214 2.50 10.16 5.89
N ALA A 215 1.69 9.28 5.32
CA ALA A 215 0.37 8.90 5.84
C ALA A 215 0.34 7.54 6.53
N LEU A 216 1.46 6.83 6.68
CA LEU A 216 1.47 5.48 7.27
C LEU A 216 0.76 5.42 8.63
N ARG A 217 1.01 6.41 9.51
CA ARG A 217 0.30 6.51 10.79
C ARG A 217 -1.21 6.76 10.64
N THR A 218 -1.59 7.52 9.63
CA THR A 218 -3.01 7.80 9.37
C THR A 218 -3.73 6.53 8.90
N ILE A 219 -3.05 5.71 8.09
CA ILE A 219 -3.57 4.42 7.63
C ILE A 219 -3.68 3.42 8.80
N GLU A 220 -2.72 3.40 9.73
CA GLU A 220 -2.85 2.62 10.96
C GLU A 220 -4.06 3.07 11.80
N VAL A 221 -4.28 4.39 11.92
CA VAL A 221 -5.46 4.93 12.64
C VAL A 221 -6.77 4.50 11.97
N ASP A 222 -6.84 4.45 10.64
CA ASP A 222 -7.99 3.92 9.89
C ASP A 222 -8.30 2.47 10.32
N ILE A 223 -7.30 1.60 10.27
CA ILE A 223 -7.42 0.20 10.68
C ILE A 223 -7.84 0.06 12.14
N GLU A 224 -7.23 0.82 13.04
CA GLU A 224 -7.56 0.76 14.47
C GLU A 224 -8.97 1.31 14.76
N THR A 225 -9.43 2.29 13.98
CA THR A 225 -10.80 2.80 14.07
C THR A 225 -11.81 1.73 13.66
N ASP A 226 -11.56 1.02 12.56
CA ASP A 226 -12.40 -0.10 12.11
C ASP A 226 -12.41 -1.24 13.13
N ASN A 227 -11.24 -1.60 13.67
CA ASN A 227 -11.11 -2.59 14.74
C ASN A 227 -11.88 -2.19 15.99
N PHE A 228 -11.79 -0.93 16.40
CA PHE A 228 -12.52 -0.40 17.56
C PHE A 228 -14.03 -0.50 17.34
N HIS A 229 -14.55 -0.07 16.20
CA HIS A 229 -15.98 -0.18 15.88
C HIS A 229 -16.45 -1.63 15.82
N SER A 230 -15.69 -2.51 15.17
CA SER A 230 -15.99 -3.94 15.10
C SER A 230 -16.03 -4.59 16.50
N ASN A 231 -15.06 -4.27 17.34
CA ASN A 231 -15.02 -4.78 18.72
C ASN A 231 -16.17 -4.22 19.56
N ASN A 232 -16.52 -2.94 19.40
CA ASN A 232 -17.66 -2.34 20.07
C ASN A 232 -18.98 -2.96 19.65
N LEU A 233 -19.16 -3.26 18.36
CA LEU A 233 -20.35 -3.95 17.86
C LEU A 233 -20.44 -5.39 18.38
N ARG A 234 -19.30 -6.09 18.50
CA ARG A 234 -19.25 -7.48 18.98
C ARG A 234 -19.44 -7.60 20.50
N ASN A 235 -18.83 -6.69 21.26
CA ASN A 235 -18.78 -6.78 22.72
C ASN A 235 -19.76 -5.83 23.42
N GLY A 236 -20.41 -4.91 22.67
CA GLY A 236 -21.19 -3.80 23.22
C GLY A 236 -20.29 -2.73 23.88
N LEU A 237 -20.58 -1.46 23.63
CA LEU A 237 -19.86 -0.32 24.22
C LEU A 237 -20.10 -0.20 25.73
N THR A 238 -21.27 -0.63 26.17
CA THR A 238 -21.71 -0.64 27.59
C THR A 238 -22.40 -1.95 27.87
N PRO A 239 -22.22 -2.54 29.04
CA PRO A 239 -23.05 -3.66 29.44
C PRO A 239 -24.50 -3.23 29.32
N SER A 240 -25.26 -3.91 28.45
CA SER A 240 -26.68 -3.62 28.25
C SER A 240 -27.51 -4.00 29.47
N LEU A 241 -26.95 -4.87 30.31
CA LEU A 241 -27.56 -5.36 31.52
C LEU A 241 -26.49 -5.60 32.60
N ALA A 242 -26.66 -4.99 33.77
CA ALA A 242 -25.90 -5.32 34.96
C ALA A 242 -26.79 -6.14 35.90
N ILE A 243 -26.38 -7.36 36.23
CA ILE A 243 -27.04 -8.22 37.18
C ILE A 243 -26.22 -8.23 38.46
N THR A 244 -26.79 -7.70 39.55
CA THR A 244 -26.19 -7.76 40.86
C THR A 244 -26.92 -8.81 41.70
N THR A 245 -26.18 -9.78 42.22
CA THR A 245 -26.70 -10.80 43.15
C THR A 245 -26.11 -10.61 44.54
N PHE A 246 -26.81 -11.13 45.54
CA PHE A 246 -26.42 -11.08 46.93
C PHE A 246 -26.31 -12.50 47.52
N LEU A 247 -25.76 -13.41 46.71
CA LEU A 247 -25.73 -14.83 47.04
C LEU A 247 -24.52 -15.23 47.86
N ASN A 248 -23.49 -14.35 47.94
CA ASN A 248 -22.21 -14.69 48.57
C ASN A 248 -21.69 -16.06 48.08
N ALA A 249 -21.82 -16.29 46.77
CA ALA A 249 -21.52 -17.55 46.14
C ALA A 249 -20.03 -17.89 46.25
N ASP A 250 -19.71 -19.15 46.41
CA ASP A 250 -18.33 -19.63 46.33
C ASP A 250 -17.81 -19.54 44.88
N PRO A 251 -16.49 -19.68 44.64
CA PRO A 251 -15.92 -19.53 43.32
C PRO A 251 -16.50 -20.47 42.25
N ASP A 252 -16.88 -21.70 42.63
CA ASP A 252 -17.43 -22.70 41.70
C ASP A 252 -18.87 -22.34 41.33
N GLN A 253 -19.65 -21.90 42.31
CA GLN A 253 -21.01 -21.41 42.08
C GLN A 253 -21.03 -20.15 41.22
N ARG A 254 -20.09 -19.23 41.42
CA ARG A 254 -19.94 -18.03 40.55
C ARG A 254 -19.66 -18.41 39.12
N MET A 255 -18.75 -19.36 38.88
CA MET A 255 -18.45 -19.84 37.53
C MET A 255 -19.67 -20.48 36.86
N GLU A 256 -20.46 -21.24 37.60
CA GLU A 256 -21.67 -21.88 37.06
C GLU A 256 -22.75 -20.85 36.73
N ILE A 257 -22.97 -19.85 37.59
CA ILE A 257 -23.89 -18.73 37.30
C ILE A 257 -23.41 -17.93 36.09
N GLU A 258 -22.13 -17.61 36.02
CA GLU A 258 -21.57 -16.91 34.89
C GLU A 258 -21.72 -17.69 33.56
N ARG A 259 -21.55 -19.03 33.62
CA ARG A 259 -21.76 -19.90 32.46
C ARG A 259 -23.24 -19.90 32.04
N MET A 260 -24.19 -20.05 32.96
CA MET A 260 -25.62 -20.03 32.68
C MET A 260 -26.07 -18.67 32.09
N LEU A 261 -25.56 -17.57 32.65
CA LEU A 261 -25.87 -16.22 32.14
C LEU A 261 -25.30 -16.01 30.73
N ARG A 262 -24.09 -16.48 30.47
CA ARG A 262 -23.52 -16.47 29.16
C ARG A 262 -24.34 -17.26 28.14
N GLU A 263 -24.73 -18.49 28.48
CA GLU A 263 -25.54 -19.34 27.60
C GLU A 263 -26.90 -18.72 27.30
N GLN A 264 -27.50 -18.03 28.25
CA GLN A 264 -28.84 -17.47 28.14
C GLN A 264 -28.85 -16.09 27.43
N TYR A 265 -27.81 -15.31 27.59
CA TYR A 265 -27.76 -13.92 27.11
C TYR A 265 -26.70 -13.66 26.03
N SER A 266 -25.80 -14.62 25.70
CA SER A 266 -24.86 -14.53 24.60
C SER A 266 -25.28 -15.40 23.42
N GLY A 267 -26.03 -14.85 22.50
CA GLY A 267 -26.36 -15.44 21.20
C GLY A 267 -26.24 -14.39 20.11
N THR A 268 -26.14 -14.81 18.87
CA THR A 268 -26.01 -13.93 17.68
C THR A 268 -27.10 -12.86 17.58
N ASN A 269 -28.22 -13.00 18.31
CA ASN A 269 -29.34 -12.04 18.35
C ASN A 269 -29.37 -11.19 19.64
N ASN A 270 -28.51 -11.43 20.62
CA ASN A 270 -28.41 -10.67 21.86
C ASN A 270 -27.04 -10.03 21.99
N ALA A 271 -26.77 -9.05 21.14
CA ALA A 271 -25.55 -8.25 21.15
C ALA A 271 -25.56 -7.25 22.31
N GLY A 272 -25.45 -7.74 23.54
CA GLY A 272 -25.30 -6.91 24.73
C GLY A 272 -24.32 -7.56 25.68
N SER A 273 -23.30 -6.81 26.14
CA SER A 273 -22.42 -7.30 27.18
C SER A 273 -23.17 -7.36 28.50
N LEU A 274 -23.07 -8.49 29.19
CA LEU A 274 -23.64 -8.71 30.53
C LEU A 274 -22.55 -8.47 31.56
N MET A 275 -22.82 -7.60 32.53
CA MET A 275 -21.97 -7.44 33.71
C MET A 275 -22.60 -8.21 34.86
N TYR A 276 -21.90 -9.22 35.38
CA TYR A 276 -22.33 -9.97 36.57
C TYR A 276 -21.49 -9.55 37.78
N ILE A 277 -22.17 -9.22 38.88
CA ILE A 277 -21.56 -8.76 40.13
C ILE A 277 -22.23 -9.52 41.28
N ASP A 278 -21.47 -10.25 42.09
CA ASP A 278 -21.94 -10.87 43.31
C ASP A 278 -21.28 -10.22 44.52
N VAL A 279 -22.10 -9.74 45.47
CA VAL A 279 -21.66 -9.03 46.68
C VAL A 279 -22.37 -9.58 47.92
N ASP A 280 -21.73 -9.43 49.08
CA ASP A 280 -22.18 -9.97 50.33
C ASP A 280 -23.48 -9.31 50.86
N SER A 281 -23.70 -8.03 50.50
CA SER A 281 -24.87 -7.29 50.97
C SER A 281 -25.21 -6.14 49.99
N PRO A 282 -26.48 -5.65 50.01
CA PRO A 282 -26.90 -4.53 49.17
C PRO A 282 -26.08 -3.24 49.41
N GLU A 283 -25.55 -3.07 50.62
CA GLU A 283 -24.75 -1.88 50.98
C GLU A 283 -23.39 -1.87 50.32
N ASN A 284 -22.88 -3.05 49.94
CA ASN A 284 -21.60 -3.22 49.23
C ASN A 284 -21.74 -3.26 47.70
N ALA A 285 -22.97 -3.12 47.19
CA ALA A 285 -23.17 -3.11 45.74
C ALA A 285 -22.45 -1.92 45.09
N PRO A 286 -21.62 -2.15 44.06
CA PRO A 286 -20.97 -1.07 43.39
C PRO A 286 -22.01 -0.20 42.68
N LYS A 287 -21.86 1.11 42.80
CA LYS A 287 -22.65 2.07 42.03
C LYS A 287 -22.17 2.12 40.63
N ILE A 288 -22.99 1.63 39.70
CA ILE A 288 -22.67 1.67 38.27
C ILE A 288 -23.25 2.98 37.70
N GLU A 289 -22.41 3.94 37.44
CA GLU A 289 -22.79 5.16 36.76
C GLU A 289 -22.37 5.06 35.29
N PRO A 290 -23.30 5.15 34.32
CA PRO A 290 -22.92 5.20 32.94
C PRO A 290 -22.14 6.50 32.70
N ILE A 291 -20.91 6.37 32.20
CA ILE A 291 -20.16 7.53 31.71
C ILE A 291 -20.74 7.88 30.33
N ASN A 292 -21.75 8.74 30.34
CA ASN A 292 -22.33 9.27 29.10
C ASN A 292 -21.30 10.19 28.43
N SER A 293 -20.63 9.69 27.43
CA SER A 293 -19.82 10.51 26.54
C SER A 293 -20.74 11.18 25.50
N ASN A 294 -21.40 12.27 25.91
CA ASN A 294 -22.16 13.10 24.97
C ASN A 294 -21.23 13.63 23.88
N GLY A 295 -21.53 13.36 22.61
CA GLY A 295 -20.72 13.82 21.46
C GLY A 295 -19.69 12.80 20.94
N THR A 296 -19.66 11.58 21.45
CA THR A 296 -18.72 10.55 21.01
C THR A 296 -18.94 10.18 19.54
N ASP A 297 -20.19 10.07 19.12
CA ASP A 297 -20.53 9.68 17.74
C ASP A 297 -20.09 10.75 16.75
N GLU A 298 -20.34 12.03 17.03
CA GLU A 298 -19.88 13.14 16.19
C GLU A 298 -18.34 13.22 16.14
N TYR A 299 -17.68 12.98 17.26
CA TYR A 299 -16.21 12.91 17.31
C TYR A 299 -15.66 11.81 16.40
N TYR A 300 -16.22 10.60 16.46
CA TYR A 300 -15.77 9.49 15.62
C TYR A 300 -16.10 9.72 14.15
N MET A 301 -17.24 10.29 13.81
CA MET A 301 -17.55 10.67 12.43
C MET A 301 -16.55 11.70 11.88
N ASN A 302 -16.24 12.73 12.66
CA ASN A 302 -15.26 13.74 12.27
C ASN A 302 -13.86 13.17 12.14
N LEU A 303 -13.45 12.27 13.05
CA LEU A 303 -12.17 11.57 12.98
C LEU A 303 -12.07 10.73 11.70
N ASN A 304 -13.08 9.93 11.40
CA ASN A 304 -13.12 9.09 10.21
C ASN A 304 -13.03 9.92 8.92
N ASN A 305 -13.82 10.99 8.81
CA ASN A 305 -13.76 11.91 7.68
C ASN A 305 -12.37 12.55 7.51
N MET A 306 -11.73 12.96 8.62
CA MET A 306 -10.38 13.53 8.58
C MET A 306 -9.32 12.49 8.15
N VAL A 307 -9.43 11.28 8.63
CA VAL A 307 -8.52 10.17 8.28
C VAL A 307 -8.63 9.85 6.79
N GLN A 308 -9.87 9.70 6.27
CA GLN A 308 -10.11 9.47 4.84
C GLN A 308 -9.51 10.57 3.97
N GLN A 309 -9.76 11.85 4.31
CA GLN A 309 -9.22 13.00 3.58
C GLN A 309 -7.69 13.00 3.54
N LYS A 310 -7.03 12.66 4.64
CA LYS A 310 -5.57 12.57 4.71
C LYS A 310 -5.02 11.42 3.84
N ILE A 311 -5.68 10.27 3.83
CA ILE A 311 -5.27 9.12 3.00
C ILE A 311 -5.43 9.47 1.52
N LEU A 312 -6.58 10.04 1.10
CA LEU A 312 -6.79 10.50 -0.27
C LEU A 312 -5.72 11.51 -0.71
N THR A 313 -5.43 12.49 0.15
CA THR A 313 -4.39 13.50 -0.12
C THR A 313 -2.99 12.86 -0.26
N ALA A 314 -2.65 11.89 0.59
CA ALA A 314 -1.37 11.20 0.52
C ALA A 314 -1.20 10.39 -0.78
N HIS A 315 -2.30 9.82 -1.29
CA HIS A 315 -2.31 9.16 -2.59
C HIS A 315 -2.46 10.12 -3.77
N ARG A 316 -2.61 11.42 -3.49
CA ARG A 316 -2.78 12.47 -4.51
C ARG A 316 -4.03 12.28 -5.36
N ILE A 317 -5.08 11.66 -4.78
CA ILE A 317 -6.39 11.52 -5.42
C ILE A 317 -7.02 12.92 -5.50
N THR A 318 -7.28 13.40 -6.70
CA THR A 318 -7.75 14.76 -6.95
C THR A 318 -9.23 14.96 -6.61
N SER A 319 -10.03 13.90 -6.72
CA SER A 319 -11.44 13.92 -6.31
C SER A 319 -11.89 12.56 -5.79
N PRO A 320 -12.58 12.50 -4.63
CA PRO A 320 -13.15 11.25 -4.10
C PRO A 320 -14.16 10.61 -5.07
N MET A 321 -14.78 11.39 -5.93
CA MET A 321 -15.73 10.89 -6.94
C MET A 321 -15.09 9.94 -7.95
N MET A 322 -13.77 10.05 -8.18
CA MET A 322 -13.04 9.11 -9.03
C MET A 322 -13.02 7.69 -8.44
N LEU A 323 -13.19 7.57 -7.13
CA LEU A 323 -13.31 6.31 -6.40
C LEU A 323 -14.77 5.92 -6.13
N GLY A 324 -15.75 6.61 -6.75
CA GLY A 324 -17.16 6.37 -6.51
C GLY A 324 -17.71 6.95 -5.19
N ILE A 325 -16.90 7.72 -4.46
CA ILE A 325 -17.29 8.31 -3.17
C ILE A 325 -17.96 9.66 -3.42
N LYS A 326 -19.24 9.81 -3.01
CA LYS A 326 -19.95 11.09 -3.03
C LYS A 326 -19.70 11.86 -1.76
N THR A 327 -19.26 13.10 -1.88
CA THR A 327 -19.14 14.05 -0.76
C THR A 327 -20.36 14.94 -0.68
N GLU A 328 -20.85 15.21 0.54
CA GLU A 328 -21.96 16.12 0.76
C GLU A 328 -21.61 17.53 0.25
N GLY A 329 -22.54 18.14 -0.50
CA GLY A 329 -22.38 19.49 -1.04
C GLY A 329 -21.69 19.59 -2.41
N GLN A 330 -21.14 18.51 -2.96
CA GLN A 330 -20.66 18.48 -4.35
C GLN A 330 -21.83 18.22 -5.31
N LEU A 331 -22.10 19.16 -6.19
CA LEU A 331 -23.12 19.03 -7.26
C LEU A 331 -22.72 18.00 -8.32
N GLY A 332 -21.45 17.55 -8.33
CA GLY A 332 -20.94 16.41 -9.10
C GLY A 332 -21.25 16.51 -10.59
N GLY A 333 -20.92 17.62 -11.22
CA GLY A 333 -21.06 17.76 -12.68
C GLY A 333 -20.08 16.83 -13.40
N ARG A 334 -20.49 16.26 -14.57
CA ARG A 334 -19.63 15.47 -15.45
C ARG A 334 -18.29 16.17 -15.72
N THR A 335 -18.30 17.46 -15.96
CA THR A 335 -17.12 18.29 -16.23
C THR A 335 -16.13 18.30 -15.07
N GLU A 336 -16.62 18.43 -13.82
CA GLU A 336 -15.74 18.42 -12.63
C GLU A 336 -14.99 17.10 -12.48
N VAL A 337 -15.63 15.97 -12.76
CA VAL A 337 -14.99 14.64 -12.72
C VAL A 337 -13.96 14.49 -13.84
N ILE A 338 -14.27 14.99 -15.04
CA ILE A 338 -13.34 14.98 -16.18
C ILE A 338 -12.11 15.82 -15.85
N ASP A 339 -12.26 17.03 -15.36
CA ASP A 339 -11.16 17.92 -15.02
C ASP A 339 -10.28 17.33 -13.90
N ALA A 340 -10.91 16.74 -12.88
CA ALA A 340 -10.20 16.05 -11.81
C ALA A 340 -9.40 14.85 -12.34
N TYR A 341 -9.98 14.08 -13.27
CA TYR A 341 -9.30 12.94 -13.88
C TYR A 341 -8.15 13.37 -14.78
N LEU A 342 -8.31 14.43 -15.58
CA LEU A 342 -7.24 14.97 -16.41
C LEU A 342 -6.08 15.50 -15.55
N LEU A 343 -6.38 16.22 -14.47
CA LEU A 343 -5.35 16.66 -13.53
C LEU A 343 -4.62 15.46 -12.90
N PHE A 344 -5.35 14.45 -12.46
CA PHE A 344 -4.77 13.23 -11.90
C PHE A 344 -3.90 12.49 -12.90
N THR A 345 -4.37 12.31 -14.13
CA THR A 345 -3.63 11.68 -15.21
C THR A 345 -2.30 12.39 -15.46
N ASN A 346 -2.32 13.71 -15.62
CA ASN A 346 -1.14 14.49 -15.95
C ASN A 346 -0.13 14.57 -14.77
N THR A 347 -0.61 14.64 -13.53
CA THR A 347 0.26 14.89 -12.37
C THR A 347 0.66 13.62 -11.62
N VAL A 348 -0.11 12.54 -11.74
CA VAL A 348 0.12 11.29 -11.01
C VAL A 348 0.41 10.14 -11.96
N LEU A 349 -0.50 9.82 -12.90
CA LEU A 349 -0.38 8.62 -13.72
C LEU A 349 0.76 8.70 -14.72
N ARG A 350 0.86 9.78 -15.49
CA ARG A 350 1.91 9.94 -16.53
C ARG A 350 3.34 9.78 -16.00
N PRO A 351 3.74 10.38 -14.87
CA PRO A 351 5.08 10.15 -14.30
C PRO A 351 5.36 8.68 -13.95
N TYR A 352 4.37 7.95 -13.45
CA TYR A 352 4.50 6.51 -13.20
C TYR A 352 4.62 5.72 -14.51
N GLN A 353 3.77 6.03 -15.48
CA GLN A 353 3.78 5.39 -16.79
C GLN A 353 5.13 5.56 -17.50
N GLN A 354 5.70 6.76 -17.51
CA GLN A 354 7.01 7.03 -18.10
C GLN A 354 8.13 6.16 -17.50
N ILE A 355 8.14 5.98 -16.18
CA ILE A 355 9.14 5.16 -15.50
C ILE A 355 8.99 3.69 -15.89
N LEU A 356 7.75 3.19 -15.95
CA LEU A 356 7.48 1.79 -16.23
C LEU A 356 7.68 1.47 -17.71
N THR A 357 7.24 2.33 -18.63
CA THR A 357 7.45 2.15 -20.08
C THR A 357 8.93 2.19 -20.43
N GLN A 358 9.71 3.11 -19.83
CA GLN A 358 11.16 3.15 -20.01
C GLN A 358 11.83 1.84 -19.58
N CYS A 359 11.39 1.27 -18.46
CA CYS A 359 11.92 -0.03 -18.01
C CYS A 359 11.60 -1.15 -19.00
N VAL A 360 10.37 -1.21 -19.51
CA VAL A 360 9.95 -2.21 -20.50
C VAL A 360 10.73 -2.03 -21.79
N GLU A 361 10.86 -0.81 -22.27
CA GLU A 361 11.62 -0.47 -23.49
C GLU A 361 13.10 -0.86 -23.38
N ASP A 362 13.74 -0.53 -22.24
CA ASP A 362 15.11 -0.94 -21.94
C ASP A 362 15.25 -2.48 -21.98
N MET A 363 14.35 -3.22 -21.33
CA MET A 363 14.41 -4.69 -21.31
C MET A 363 14.16 -5.31 -22.68
N LEU A 364 13.20 -4.76 -23.47
CA LEU A 364 12.94 -5.19 -24.83
C LEU A 364 14.15 -4.96 -25.75
N SER A 365 14.89 -3.87 -25.55
CA SER A 365 16.13 -3.61 -26.32
C SER A 365 17.19 -4.69 -26.11
N TYR A 366 17.26 -5.28 -24.88
CA TYR A 366 18.13 -6.42 -24.59
C TYR A 366 17.56 -7.75 -25.07
N GLN A 367 16.23 -7.87 -25.12
CA GLN A 367 15.54 -9.09 -25.56
C GLN A 367 15.55 -9.21 -27.08
N TYR A 368 15.42 -8.08 -27.77
CA TYR A 368 15.38 -7.97 -29.23
C TYR A 368 16.45 -6.99 -29.77
N PRO A 369 17.74 -7.31 -29.67
CA PRO A 369 18.81 -6.38 -30.03
C PRO A 369 18.87 -6.03 -31.51
N SER A 370 18.11 -6.71 -32.37
CA SER A 370 17.96 -6.39 -33.80
C SER A 370 16.84 -5.39 -34.07
N ALA A 371 15.92 -5.19 -33.15
CA ALA A 371 14.88 -4.18 -33.27
C ALA A 371 15.47 -2.80 -32.94
N THR A 372 15.25 -1.84 -33.84
CA THR A 372 15.73 -0.47 -33.67
C THR A 372 14.59 0.52 -33.86
N ASN A 373 14.66 1.65 -33.18
CA ASN A 373 13.67 2.74 -33.33
C ASN A 373 12.24 2.35 -33.00
N PHE A 374 12.04 1.57 -31.93
CA PHE A 374 10.72 1.32 -31.36
C PHE A 374 10.52 2.16 -30.10
N SER A 375 9.26 2.46 -29.80
CA SER A 375 8.85 3.17 -28.59
C SER A 375 7.70 2.41 -27.93
N VAL A 376 7.75 2.32 -26.60
CA VAL A 376 6.71 1.66 -25.81
C VAL A 376 5.87 2.73 -25.11
N GLY A 377 4.57 2.64 -25.27
CA GLY A 377 3.60 3.50 -24.61
C GLY A 377 2.58 2.72 -23.79
N ILE A 378 1.72 3.42 -23.10
CA ILE A 378 0.53 2.87 -22.42
C ILE A 378 -0.69 3.54 -23.01
N GLN A 379 -1.64 2.72 -23.46
CA GLN A 379 -2.93 3.20 -23.92
C GLN A 379 -3.77 3.64 -22.72
N GLN A 380 -4.23 4.90 -22.77
CA GLN A 380 -5.03 5.47 -21.68
C GLN A 380 -6.43 4.86 -21.65
N LEU A 381 -7.01 4.73 -20.43
CA LEU A 381 -8.40 4.35 -20.27
C LEU A 381 -9.32 5.41 -20.88
N ASN A 382 -10.20 4.98 -21.75
CA ASN A 382 -11.22 5.83 -22.32
C ASN A 382 -12.47 5.83 -21.42
N LEU A 383 -12.49 6.68 -20.38
CA LEU A 383 -13.57 6.75 -19.39
C LEU A 383 -14.81 7.51 -19.87
N PHE A 384 -14.68 8.31 -20.92
CA PHE A 384 -15.76 9.17 -21.40
C PHE A 384 -15.83 9.06 -22.93
N GLU A 385 -16.79 8.27 -23.45
CA GLU A 385 -17.12 8.23 -24.87
C GLU A 385 -17.72 9.59 -25.32
N ASP A 386 -16.88 10.53 -25.69
CA ASP A 386 -17.24 11.58 -26.62
C ASP A 386 -16.49 11.29 -27.91
N GLY A 387 -17.21 11.06 -29.02
CA GLY A 387 -16.69 10.68 -30.33
C GLY A 387 -15.67 11.65 -30.97
N SER A 388 -14.92 12.36 -30.19
CA SER A 388 -13.89 13.33 -30.60
C SER A 388 -12.52 13.19 -29.89
N THR A 389 -12.36 12.30 -28.90
CA THR A 389 -11.07 12.12 -28.24
C THR A 389 -10.21 11.14 -29.01
N LYS A 390 -9.18 11.65 -29.68
CA LYS A 390 -8.05 10.83 -30.13
C LYS A 390 -7.44 10.15 -28.91
N THR A 391 -7.22 8.86 -29.00
CA THR A 391 -6.55 8.04 -27.99
C THR A 391 -5.12 8.59 -27.82
N ASP A 392 -4.84 9.25 -26.69
CA ASP A 392 -3.49 9.71 -26.40
C ASP A 392 -2.65 8.53 -25.95
N VAL A 393 -1.65 8.18 -26.74
CA VAL A 393 -0.62 7.20 -26.40
C VAL A 393 0.50 7.95 -25.68
N VAL A 394 0.81 7.56 -24.45
CA VAL A 394 1.98 8.11 -23.74
C VAL A 394 3.21 7.31 -24.15
N THR A 395 4.01 7.89 -25.03
CA THR A 395 5.32 7.36 -25.40
C THR A 395 6.40 7.94 -24.48
N GLY A 396 7.43 7.16 -24.16
CA GLY A 396 8.53 7.56 -23.27
C GLY A 396 9.42 8.69 -23.79
N ILE A 397 9.23 9.12 -25.05
CA ILE A 397 9.99 10.17 -25.71
C ILE A 397 8.98 11.18 -26.27
N ASP A 398 9.20 12.45 -25.95
CA ASP A 398 8.52 13.67 -26.41
C ASP A 398 7.26 14.08 -25.66
N ALA A 399 7.50 14.87 -24.60
CA ALA A 399 6.61 15.97 -24.29
C ALA A 399 6.80 17.07 -25.36
N GLU A 400 6.35 16.84 -26.58
CA GLU A 400 6.05 17.98 -27.46
C GLU A 400 4.90 18.74 -26.82
N VAL A 401 5.24 19.92 -26.34
CA VAL A 401 4.28 20.97 -25.99
C VAL A 401 3.42 21.17 -27.23
N GLY A 402 2.22 20.58 -27.22
CA GLY A 402 1.24 20.84 -28.24
C GLY A 402 0.99 22.34 -28.24
N GLU A 403 1.47 23.01 -29.29
CA GLU A 403 1.26 24.40 -29.53
C GLU A 403 -0.25 24.68 -29.48
N ASP A 404 -0.64 25.55 -28.58
CA ASP A 404 -1.95 26.19 -28.47
C ASP A 404 -2.31 26.95 -29.74
N LYS A 405 -2.57 26.26 -30.85
CA LYS A 405 -3.14 26.86 -32.06
C LYS A 405 -4.66 27.10 -31.96
N ALA A 406 -5.33 26.56 -30.95
CA ALA A 406 -6.76 26.73 -30.80
C ALA A 406 -7.14 28.05 -30.11
N LEU A 407 -6.31 28.58 -29.20
CA LEU A 407 -6.62 29.83 -28.49
C LEU A 407 -6.37 31.09 -29.34
N GLU A 408 -5.40 31.07 -30.25
CA GLU A 408 -5.15 32.22 -31.14
C GLU A 408 -6.26 32.43 -32.18
N THR A 409 -6.99 31.39 -32.56
CA THR A 409 -8.07 31.50 -33.55
C THR A 409 -9.37 32.09 -32.98
N GLU A 410 -9.61 31.92 -31.69
CA GLU A 410 -10.78 32.53 -31.01
C GLU A 410 -10.54 34.00 -30.62
N ILE A 411 -9.31 34.34 -30.22
CA ILE A 411 -8.97 35.74 -29.88
C ILE A 411 -8.98 36.62 -31.13
N GLN A 412 -8.54 36.12 -32.30
CA GLN A 412 -8.61 36.87 -33.55
C GLN A 412 -10.05 37.04 -34.10
N LYS A 413 -10.98 36.15 -33.77
CA LYS A 413 -12.40 36.32 -34.16
C LYS A 413 -13.11 37.34 -33.32
N THR A 414 -12.80 37.48 -32.04
CA THR A 414 -13.43 38.41 -31.11
C THR A 414 -12.98 39.85 -31.38
N ASP A 415 -11.74 40.08 -31.79
CA ASP A 415 -11.24 41.43 -32.14
C ASP A 415 -11.73 41.94 -33.51
N THR A 416 -12.14 41.02 -34.41
CA THR A 416 -12.64 41.39 -35.73
C THR A 416 -14.14 41.75 -35.72
N GLU A 417 -14.91 41.21 -34.79
CA GLU A 417 -16.36 41.54 -34.65
C GLU A 417 -16.62 42.85 -33.87
N GLN A 418 -15.67 43.34 -33.07
CA GLN A 418 -15.79 44.62 -32.38
C GLN A 418 -15.41 45.84 -33.25
N LEU A 419 -14.80 45.62 -34.41
CA LEU A 419 -14.39 46.70 -35.33
C LEU A 419 -15.38 46.96 -36.48
N LEU A 420 -16.51 46.26 -36.57
CA LEU A 420 -17.46 46.35 -37.70
C LEU A 420 -18.85 46.86 -37.36
N ASN A 421 -19.09 47.47 -36.18
CA ASN A 421 -20.33 48.19 -35.94
C ASN A 421 -20.06 49.66 -35.54
N PRO A 422 -20.58 50.64 -36.32
CA PRO A 422 -20.40 52.05 -36.05
C PRO A 422 -21.23 52.56 -34.88
#